data_9fa728b0ff7c0264192bfcd2eaea6408
#
_entry.id   9fa728b0ff7c0264192bfcd2eaea6408
#
_cell.length_a   1.000
_cell.length_b   1.000
_cell.length_c   1.000
_cell.angle_alpha   90.00
_cell.angle_beta   90.00
_cell.angle_gamma   90.00
#
_symmetry.space_group_name_H-M   'P 1'
#
loop_
_entity.id
_entity.type
_entity.pdbx_description
1 polymer ?
#
loop_
_entity_poly.entity_id
_entity_poly.type
_entity_poly.pdbx_seq_one_letter_code
_entity_poly.pdbx_strand_id
1 'polypeptide(L)'
;VRIDTVGDFTLLEIKADKQPIGHFDDFVPFKNHSIKLEEGDLIYIFSDGFADQFGGKRGKKLKTKLFKELLAMSAKGDMKEQEEFISEYFINWRGDIEQIDDVVVIGVKV
;
A
#
# COMPACT_ATOMS: atom_id res chain seq x y z
N VAL A 1 -2.98 12.20 -8.49
CA VAL A 1 -3.17 12.33 -7.03
C VAL A 1 -4.61 12.05 -6.69
N ARG A 2 -4.83 11.20 -5.73
CA ARG A 2 -6.17 10.86 -5.25
C ARG A 2 -6.26 11.11 -3.74
N ILE A 3 -7.35 11.69 -3.29
CA ILE A 3 -7.59 11.96 -1.88
C ILE A 3 -8.85 11.19 -1.45
N ASP A 4 -8.69 10.35 -0.43
CA ASP A 4 -9.77 9.57 0.16
C ASP A 4 -9.82 9.83 1.67
N THR A 5 -11.00 9.70 2.26
CA THR A 5 -11.16 9.72 3.72
C THR A 5 -11.52 8.31 4.19
N VAL A 6 -10.74 7.78 5.13
CA VAL A 6 -10.97 6.47 5.73
C VAL A 6 -10.98 6.63 7.24
N GLY A 7 -12.15 6.51 7.87
CA GLY A 7 -12.32 6.78 9.30
C GLY A 7 -11.91 8.21 9.63
N ASP A 8 -11.03 8.38 10.61
CA ASP A 8 -10.53 9.68 11.06
C ASP A 8 -9.32 10.16 10.27
N PHE A 9 -8.89 9.43 9.23
CA PHE A 9 -7.69 9.74 8.47
C PHE A 9 -8.03 10.26 7.08
N THR A 10 -7.23 11.22 6.63
CA THR A 10 -7.21 11.63 5.22
C THR A 10 -6.05 10.92 4.55
N LEU A 11 -6.35 10.19 3.49
CA LEU A 11 -5.37 9.41 2.76
C LEU A 11 -5.10 10.06 1.40
N LEU A 12 -3.85 10.45 1.19
CA LEU A 12 -3.40 11.01 -0.09
C LEU A 12 -2.63 9.94 -0.85
N GLU A 13 -3.11 9.58 -2.01
CA GLU A 13 -2.43 8.59 -2.87
C GLU A 13 -1.75 9.28 -4.05
N ILE A 14 -0.49 8.95 -4.25
CA ILE A 14 0.26 9.35 -5.43
C ILE A 14 0.62 8.08 -6.18
N LYS A 15 0.09 7.94 -7.38
CA LYS A 15 0.38 6.77 -8.22
C LYS A 15 1.71 6.96 -8.92
N ALA A 16 2.46 5.86 -9.03
CA ALA A 16 3.69 5.82 -9.82
C ALA A 16 3.38 5.96 -11.31
N ASP A 17 4.36 6.46 -12.05
CA ASP A 17 4.30 6.49 -13.50
C ASP A 17 4.36 5.05 -14.05
N LYS A 18 3.50 4.76 -15.02
CA LYS A 18 3.34 3.40 -15.58
C LYS A 18 4.25 3.16 -16.76
N GLN A 19 5.54 3.46 -16.61
CA GLN A 19 6.53 3.16 -17.66
C GLN A 19 7.79 2.58 -17.01
N PRO A 20 8.50 1.68 -17.70
CA PRO A 20 9.73 1.12 -17.15
C PRO A 20 10.85 2.15 -17.11
N ILE A 21 11.82 1.93 -16.24
CA ILE A 21 13.09 2.66 -16.22
C ILE A 21 14.01 1.98 -17.24
N GLY A 22 14.59 2.75 -18.16
CA GLY A 22 15.50 2.25 -19.18
C GLY A 22 15.09 2.63 -20.60
N HIS A 23 15.57 1.87 -21.60
CA HIS A 23 15.21 2.13 -23.00
C HIS A 23 13.76 1.80 -23.29
N PHE A 24 13.06 2.79 -23.86
CA PHE A 24 11.65 2.71 -24.13
C PHE A 24 11.31 3.71 -25.25
N ASP A 25 10.71 3.24 -26.36
CA ASP A 25 10.52 4.05 -27.56
C ASP A 25 9.59 5.26 -27.35
N ASP A 26 8.57 5.09 -26.51
CA ASP A 26 7.59 6.15 -26.20
C ASP A 26 7.88 6.79 -24.82
N PHE A 27 9.15 7.02 -24.54
CA PHE A 27 9.57 7.57 -23.26
C PHE A 27 8.95 8.93 -22.97
N VAL A 28 8.31 9.04 -21.81
CA VAL A 28 7.80 10.29 -21.24
C VAL A 28 8.55 10.53 -19.92
N PRO A 29 9.07 11.75 -19.69
CA PRO A 29 9.74 12.04 -18.42
C PRO A 29 8.86 11.72 -17.21
N PHE A 30 9.45 11.12 -16.17
CA PHE A 30 8.74 10.86 -14.93
C PHE A 30 8.33 12.16 -14.26
N LYS A 31 7.13 12.16 -13.69
CA LYS A 31 6.62 13.32 -12.94
C LYS A 31 7.23 13.35 -11.55
N ASN A 32 7.62 14.54 -11.12
CA ASN A 32 8.04 14.79 -9.75
C ASN A 32 6.84 15.29 -8.93
N HIS A 33 6.71 14.78 -7.74
CA HIS A 33 5.70 15.21 -6.79
C HIS A 33 6.37 15.70 -5.52
N SER A 34 5.90 16.83 -5.01
CA SER A 34 6.38 17.37 -3.72
C SER A 34 5.19 17.50 -2.78
N ILE A 35 5.34 16.98 -1.57
CA ILE A 35 4.32 17.01 -0.54
C ILE A 35 4.92 17.55 0.73
N LYS A 36 4.25 18.54 1.34
CA LYS A 36 4.64 19.02 2.65
C LYS A 36 4.10 18.07 3.71
N LEU A 37 4.98 17.57 4.56
CA LEU A 37 4.66 16.68 5.65
C LEU A 37 4.65 17.44 6.98
N GLU A 38 3.76 17.02 7.86
CA GLU A 38 3.70 17.53 9.23
C GLU A 38 4.06 16.42 10.21
N GLU A 39 4.47 16.81 11.40
CA GLU A 39 4.78 15.86 12.47
C GLU A 39 3.55 15.00 12.76
N GLY A 40 3.77 13.69 12.84
CA GLY A 40 2.70 12.70 13.04
C GLY A 40 2.15 12.10 11.75
N ASP A 41 2.49 12.66 10.61
CA ASP A 41 2.08 12.08 9.32
C ASP A 41 2.74 10.72 9.10
N LEU A 42 2.01 9.84 8.40
CA LEU A 42 2.48 8.51 8.04
C LEU A 42 2.64 8.40 6.53
N ILE A 43 3.76 7.83 6.11
CA ILE A 43 4.05 7.56 4.70
C ILE A 43 4.13 6.06 4.52
N TYR A 44 3.45 5.54 3.50
CA TYR A 44 3.54 4.13 3.12
C TYR A 44 3.97 4.01 1.67
N ILE A 45 4.99 3.18 1.44
CA ILE A 45 5.45 2.80 0.12
C ILE A 45 5.25 1.30 0.00
N PHE A 46 4.66 0.84 -1.08
CA PHE A 46 4.29 -0.57 -1.20
C PHE A 46 4.31 -1.04 -2.65
N SER A 47 4.54 -2.34 -2.81
CA SER A 47 4.38 -3.03 -4.09
C SER A 47 2.91 -3.48 -4.27
N ASP A 48 2.55 -3.88 -5.48
CA ASP A 48 1.21 -4.38 -5.76
C ASP A 48 0.92 -5.76 -5.17
N GLY A 49 1.95 -6.45 -4.67
CA GLY A 49 1.83 -7.83 -4.22
C GLY A 49 0.81 -8.06 -3.11
N PHE A 50 0.67 -7.13 -2.19
CA PHE A 50 -0.32 -7.24 -1.11
C PHE A 50 -1.74 -7.16 -1.66
N ALA A 51 -2.04 -6.12 -2.44
CA ALA A 51 -3.37 -5.92 -3.01
C ALA A 51 -3.76 -6.99 -4.03
N ASP A 52 -2.78 -7.54 -4.74
CA ASP A 52 -2.99 -8.56 -5.77
C ASP A 52 -3.07 -9.99 -5.22
N GLN A 53 -2.80 -10.20 -3.93
CA GLN A 53 -2.83 -11.52 -3.31
C GLN A 53 -4.25 -12.09 -3.28
N PHE A 54 -4.40 -13.30 -3.80
CA PHE A 54 -5.63 -14.07 -3.67
C PHE A 54 -5.75 -14.65 -2.27
N GLY A 55 -6.96 -14.61 -1.73
CA GLY A 55 -7.20 -15.12 -0.39
C GLY A 55 -8.67 -15.06 0.00
N GLY A 56 -8.90 -15.26 1.31
CA GLY A 56 -10.24 -15.28 1.87
C GLY A 56 -11.05 -16.51 1.46
N LYS A 57 -12.30 -16.55 1.88
CA LYS A 57 -13.18 -17.70 1.63
C LYS A 57 -13.50 -17.91 0.15
N ARG A 58 -13.45 -16.84 -0.65
CA ARG A 58 -13.79 -16.87 -2.07
C ARG A 58 -12.57 -16.97 -2.99
N GLY A 59 -11.36 -16.97 -2.45
CA GLY A 59 -10.13 -16.98 -3.24
C GLY A 59 -10.00 -15.84 -4.23
N LYS A 60 -10.43 -14.63 -3.83
CA LYS A 60 -10.34 -13.43 -4.67
C LYS A 60 -9.17 -12.56 -4.26
N LYS A 61 -8.77 -11.64 -5.15
CA LYS A 61 -7.77 -10.62 -4.81
C LYS A 61 -8.26 -9.72 -3.68
N LEU A 62 -7.33 -9.31 -2.81
CA LEU A 62 -7.61 -8.39 -1.71
C LEU A 62 -8.07 -7.02 -2.22
N LYS A 63 -7.40 -6.50 -3.22
CA LYS A 63 -7.61 -5.20 -3.89
C LYS A 63 -7.11 -4.00 -3.09
N THR A 64 -6.82 -2.94 -3.81
CA THR A 64 -6.23 -1.71 -3.27
C THR A 64 -7.14 -1.01 -2.26
N LYS A 65 -8.45 -1.02 -2.48
CA LYS A 65 -9.39 -0.38 -1.56
C LYS A 65 -9.29 -0.95 -0.15
N LEU A 66 -9.31 -2.28 -0.02
CA LEU A 66 -9.19 -2.93 1.28
C LEU A 66 -7.80 -2.71 1.87
N PHE A 67 -6.75 -2.75 1.06
CA PHE A 67 -5.40 -2.48 1.53
C PHE A 67 -5.27 -1.09 2.17
N LYS A 68 -5.83 -0.07 1.54
CA LYS A 68 -5.87 1.29 2.09
C LYS A 68 -6.64 1.35 3.41
N GLU A 69 -7.76 0.66 3.49
CA GLU A 69 -8.53 0.57 4.74
C GLU A 69 -7.72 -0.08 5.85
N LEU A 70 -6.98 -1.13 5.54
CA LEU A 70 -6.12 -1.80 6.50
C LEU A 70 -5.00 -0.90 7.02
N LEU A 71 -4.37 -0.13 6.13
CA LEU A 71 -3.36 0.85 6.53
C LEU A 71 -3.95 1.91 7.47
N ALA A 72 -5.12 2.42 7.16
CA ALA A 72 -5.79 3.40 8.00
C ALA A 72 -6.19 2.82 9.36
N MET A 73 -6.67 1.58 9.40
CA MET A 73 -6.99 0.88 10.65
C MET A 73 -5.75 0.69 11.51
N SER A 74 -4.61 0.37 10.90
CA SER A 74 -3.35 0.17 11.63
C SER A 74 -2.73 1.46 12.14
N ALA A 75 -3.06 2.59 11.52
CA ALA A 75 -2.38 3.88 11.75
C ALA A 75 -2.52 4.41 13.19
N LYS A 76 -3.47 3.95 13.96
CA LYS A 76 -3.65 4.33 15.37
C LYS A 76 -2.61 3.70 16.30
N GLY A 77 -2.00 2.58 15.91
CA GLY A 77 -0.97 1.90 16.67
C GLY A 77 0.42 2.51 16.43
N ASP A 78 1.38 2.11 17.26
CA ASP A 78 2.78 2.43 16.98
C ASP A 78 3.27 1.67 15.74
N MET A 79 4.48 1.98 15.27
CA MET A 79 4.98 1.37 14.04
C MET A 79 5.16 -0.14 14.14
N LYS A 80 5.51 -0.65 15.30
CA LYS A 80 5.64 -2.09 15.54
C LYS A 80 4.27 -2.77 15.49
N GLU A 81 3.27 -2.18 16.13
CA GLU A 81 1.89 -2.68 16.10
C GLU A 81 1.33 -2.66 14.67
N GLN A 82 1.63 -1.64 13.90
CA GLN A 82 1.24 -1.55 12.50
C GLN A 82 1.85 -2.68 11.67
N GLU A 83 3.15 -2.92 11.83
CA GLU A 83 3.85 -4.02 11.14
C GLU A 83 3.22 -5.37 11.48
N GLU A 84 2.99 -5.64 12.74
CA GLU A 84 2.38 -6.90 13.18
C GLU A 84 0.97 -7.07 12.61
N PHE A 85 0.15 -6.03 12.67
CA PHE A 85 -1.22 -6.06 12.14
C PHE A 85 -1.25 -6.37 10.64
N ILE A 86 -0.45 -5.66 9.86
CA ILE A 86 -0.41 -5.81 8.41
C ILE A 86 0.15 -7.19 8.02
N SER A 87 1.22 -7.64 8.69
CA SER A 87 1.82 -8.96 8.44
C SER A 87 0.85 -10.10 8.74
N GLU A 88 0.20 -10.04 9.90
CA GLU A 88 -0.76 -11.07 10.30
C GLU A 88 -1.98 -11.10 9.38
N TYR A 89 -2.45 -9.92 8.97
CA TYR A 89 -3.58 -9.86 8.05
C TYR A 89 -3.23 -10.52 6.72
N PHE A 90 -2.04 -10.26 6.19
CA PHE A 90 -1.60 -10.86 4.94
C PHE A 90 -1.52 -12.38 5.04
N ILE A 91 -0.89 -12.88 6.08
CA ILE A 91 -0.75 -14.33 6.31
C ILE A 91 -2.11 -15.01 6.43
N ASN A 92 -3.01 -14.43 7.20
CA ASN A 92 -4.36 -14.96 7.38
C ASN A 92 -5.20 -14.85 6.11
N TRP A 93 -5.06 -13.75 5.37
CA TRP A 93 -5.75 -13.57 4.09
C TRP A 93 -5.33 -14.62 3.07
N ARG A 94 -4.03 -14.78 2.90
CA ARG A 94 -3.46 -15.75 1.96
C ARG A 94 -3.85 -17.18 2.31
N GLY A 95 -3.82 -17.53 3.58
CA GLY A 95 -4.04 -18.89 4.04
C GLY A 95 -3.11 -19.87 3.32
N ASP A 96 -3.69 -20.87 2.67
CA ASP A 96 -2.94 -21.89 1.92
C ASP A 96 -2.74 -21.53 0.44
N ILE A 97 -3.20 -20.36 0.01
CA ILE A 97 -3.05 -19.92 -1.38
C ILE A 97 -1.63 -19.44 -1.62
N GLU A 98 -1.06 -19.80 -2.77
CA GLU A 98 0.31 -19.42 -3.13
C GLU A 98 0.47 -17.91 -3.24
N GLN A 99 1.60 -17.39 -2.74
CA GLN A 99 2.00 -16.01 -2.95
C GLN A 99 2.57 -15.87 -4.37
N ILE A 100 1.91 -15.05 -5.19
CA ILE A 100 2.24 -14.94 -6.61
C ILE A 100 3.23 -13.81 -6.92
N ASP A 101 3.45 -12.89 -6.01
CA ASP A 101 4.31 -11.73 -6.23
C ASP A 101 4.99 -11.30 -4.93
N ASP A 102 6.07 -10.55 -5.08
CA ASP A 102 6.79 -9.98 -3.93
C ASP A 102 5.91 -8.94 -3.23
N VAL A 103 5.88 -9.03 -1.91
CA VAL A 103 5.11 -8.13 -1.06
C VAL A 103 6.06 -7.26 -0.25
N VAL A 104 6.02 -5.96 -0.51
CA VAL A 104 6.78 -4.97 0.24
C VAL A 104 5.83 -3.88 0.72
N VAL A 105 5.88 -3.59 2.01
CA VAL A 105 5.18 -2.45 2.62
C VAL A 105 6.16 -1.77 3.57
N ILE A 106 6.45 -0.51 3.30
CA ILE A 106 7.34 0.30 4.15
C ILE A 106 6.53 1.45 4.72
N GLY A 107 6.47 1.53 6.03
CA GLY A 107 5.82 2.63 6.73
C GLY A 107 6.82 3.52 7.45
N VAL A 108 6.66 4.82 7.34
CA VAL A 108 7.49 5.81 8.04
C VAL A 108 6.60 6.81 8.73
N LYS A 109 6.88 7.06 10.00
CA LYS A 109 6.23 8.12 10.77
C LYS A 109 7.14 9.34 10.82
N VAL A 110 6.57 10.46 10.42
CA VAL A 110 7.29 11.75 10.41
C VAL A 110 7.32 12.40 11.80
#